data_cb0e2bf958597b484e00354cea95c046
#
_entry.id   cb0e2bf958597b484e00354cea95c046
#
_cell.length_a   1.000
_cell.length_b   1.000
_cell.length_c   1.000
_cell.angle_alpha   90.00
_cell.angle_beta   90.00
_cell.angle_gamma   90.00
#
_symmetry.space_group_name_H-M   'P 1'
#
loop_
_entity.id
_entity.type
_entity.pdbx_description
1 polymer ?
#
loop_
_entity_poly.entity_id
_entity_poly.type
_entity_poly.pdbx_seq_one_letter_code
_entity_poly.pdbx_strand_id
1 'polypeptide(L)'
;MKKGFKYYGIVWLLAVMLFNVISFAIPSTVMIGKFEGTYWVGYIFVMIAFIGQAACSYKFFKDTDNSNKVFLNLPIITVSYSALIVSTVVGVLCMIIPFIPVWIGAILCVLIFVMYATAIVKATAVGEIVSDIDNKIKEKTLFIKSLTIDLETLEMKAKNADIKKEVSKIKDTCRYSDPMSSSALNGVENQITMRFNALETAVENNDCFEVKKACEEMNVLFADRNKKCKLLK
;
A
#
# COMPACT_ATOMS: atom_id res chain seq x y z
N MET A 1 -11.49 12.59 -9.48
CA MET A 1 -10.69 13.22 -8.40
C MET A 1 -11.49 13.16 -7.11
N LYS A 2 -10.96 12.51 -6.06
CA LYS A 2 -11.67 12.33 -4.78
C LYS A 2 -11.92 13.68 -4.10
N LYS A 3 -13.08 13.81 -3.44
CA LYS A 3 -13.48 15.04 -2.71
C LYS A 3 -12.38 15.53 -1.76
N GLY A 4 -11.65 14.62 -1.10
CA GLY A 4 -10.57 14.95 -0.18
C GLY A 4 -9.40 15.72 -0.80
N PHE A 5 -8.99 15.40 -2.03
CA PHE A 5 -7.91 16.12 -2.71
C PHE A 5 -8.28 17.56 -3.05
N LYS A 6 -9.56 17.84 -3.37
CA LYS A 6 -10.02 19.20 -3.62
C LYS A 6 -9.92 20.10 -2.39
N TYR A 7 -10.39 19.61 -1.23
CA TYR A 7 -10.28 20.37 0.03
C TYR A 7 -8.82 20.57 0.44
N TYR A 8 -8.00 19.53 0.29
CA TYR A 8 -6.56 19.63 0.52
C TYR A 8 -5.91 20.69 -0.37
N GLY A 9 -6.22 20.69 -1.67
CA GLY A 9 -5.68 21.68 -2.62
C GLY A 9 -6.06 23.12 -2.28
N ILE A 10 -7.28 23.35 -1.77
CA ILE A 10 -7.71 24.68 -1.32
C ILE A 10 -6.87 25.13 -0.12
N VAL A 11 -6.72 24.29 0.90
CA VAL A 11 -5.91 24.61 2.09
C VAL A 11 -4.46 24.87 1.71
N TRP A 12 -3.91 24.03 0.80
CA TRP A 12 -2.56 24.21 0.29
C TRP A 12 -2.36 25.53 -0.45
N LEU A 13 -3.30 25.91 -1.34
CA LEU A 13 -3.28 27.19 -2.04
C LEU A 13 -3.34 28.37 -1.07
N LEU A 14 -4.18 28.29 -0.03
CA LEU A 14 -4.25 29.30 1.01
C LEU A 14 -2.92 29.44 1.77
N ALA A 15 -2.24 28.32 2.07
CA ALA A 15 -0.94 28.33 2.73
C ALA A 15 0.15 29.00 1.84
N VAL A 16 0.18 28.68 0.53
CA VAL A 16 1.08 29.33 -0.43
C VAL A 16 0.79 30.81 -0.54
N MET A 17 -0.49 31.20 -0.65
CA MET A 17 -0.91 32.59 -0.70
C MET A 17 -0.48 33.35 0.57
N LEU A 18 -0.72 32.77 1.75
CA LEU A 18 -0.30 33.35 3.01
C LEU A 18 1.21 33.57 3.08
N PHE A 19 2.01 32.57 2.71
CA PHE A 19 3.47 32.69 2.66
C PHE A 19 3.89 33.85 1.72
N ASN A 20 3.30 33.96 0.54
CA ASN A 20 3.63 35.03 -0.40
C ASN A 20 3.25 36.40 0.15
N VAL A 21 2.04 36.56 0.70
CA VAL A 21 1.60 37.82 1.30
C VAL A 21 2.56 38.27 2.41
N ILE A 22 2.91 37.36 3.34
CA ILE A 22 3.85 37.65 4.42
C ILE A 22 5.22 38.04 3.87
N SER A 23 5.78 37.29 2.89
CA SER A 23 7.10 37.56 2.31
C SER A 23 7.20 38.94 1.67
N PHE A 24 6.15 39.38 0.99
CA PHE A 24 6.17 40.69 0.30
C PHE A 24 5.60 41.86 1.12
N ALA A 25 4.72 41.61 2.10
CA ALA A 25 4.12 42.64 2.93
C ALA A 25 5.04 43.18 4.03
N ILE A 26 5.97 42.36 4.56
CA ILE A 26 6.91 42.81 5.60
C ILE A 26 7.81 43.92 5.03
N PRO A 27 7.87 45.13 5.63
CA PRO A 27 8.66 46.21 5.09
C PRO A 27 10.17 45.95 5.22
N SER A 28 10.96 46.52 4.28
CA SER A 28 12.42 46.42 4.25
C SER A 28 13.10 47.01 5.49
N THR A 29 12.42 47.90 6.21
CA THR A 29 12.90 48.47 7.49
C THR A 29 12.99 47.44 8.61
N VAL A 30 12.13 46.36 8.54
CA VAL A 30 12.11 45.25 9.51
C VAL A 30 13.01 44.12 9.01
N MET A 31 12.99 43.85 7.72
CA MET A 31 13.79 42.79 7.08
C MET A 31 14.95 43.39 6.35
N ILE A 32 16.08 43.59 7.05
CA ILE A 32 17.33 44.11 6.51
C ILE A 32 17.84 43.12 5.45
N GLY A 33 18.16 43.59 4.21
CA GLY A 33 18.55 42.70 3.12
C GLY A 33 17.39 42.13 2.28
N LYS A 34 16.16 42.65 2.48
CA LYS A 34 15.03 42.32 1.64
C LYS A 34 15.32 42.60 0.17
N PHE A 35 15.02 41.61 -0.70
CA PHE A 35 15.33 41.60 -2.13
C PHE A 35 16.80 41.45 -2.50
N GLU A 36 17.69 41.17 -1.55
CA GLU A 36 19.06 40.74 -1.83
C GLU A 36 19.15 39.27 -2.27
N GLY A 37 20.32 38.81 -2.73
CA GLY A 37 20.49 37.48 -3.30
C GLY A 37 20.08 36.35 -2.35
N THR A 38 20.39 36.47 -1.04
CA THR A 38 20.05 35.46 -0.02
C THR A 38 18.55 35.37 0.24
N TYR A 39 17.86 36.51 0.18
CA TYR A 39 16.40 36.55 0.23
C TYR A 39 15.75 35.72 -0.88
N TRP A 40 16.20 35.94 -2.13
CA TRP A 40 15.66 35.20 -3.28
C TRP A 40 15.99 33.72 -3.23
N VAL A 41 17.17 33.32 -2.76
CA VAL A 41 17.52 31.92 -2.55
C VAL A 41 16.55 31.26 -1.56
N GLY A 42 16.30 31.87 -0.40
CA GLY A 42 15.36 31.35 0.58
C GLY A 42 13.93 31.26 0.05
N TYR A 43 13.47 32.33 -0.62
CA TYR A 43 12.11 32.38 -1.21
C TYR A 43 11.89 31.27 -2.25
N ILE A 44 12.81 31.14 -3.25
CA ILE A 44 12.72 30.14 -4.29
C ILE A 44 12.76 28.73 -3.70
N PHE A 45 13.60 28.51 -2.69
CA PHE A 45 13.71 27.21 -2.02
C PHE A 45 12.41 26.80 -1.34
N VAL A 46 11.74 27.72 -0.63
CA VAL A 46 10.44 27.46 -0.01
C VAL A 46 9.38 27.18 -1.08
N MET A 47 9.36 27.91 -2.18
CA MET A 47 8.42 27.66 -3.28
C MET A 47 8.63 26.29 -3.91
N ILE A 48 9.86 25.84 -4.10
CA ILE A 48 10.19 24.48 -4.56
C ILE A 48 9.68 23.44 -3.56
N ALA A 49 9.85 23.67 -2.25
CA ALA A 49 9.32 22.78 -1.21
C ALA A 49 7.79 22.66 -1.25
N PHE A 50 7.07 23.76 -1.46
CA PHE A 50 5.62 23.74 -1.66
C PHE A 50 5.23 22.90 -2.88
N ILE A 51 5.88 23.06 -4.00
CA ILE A 51 5.62 22.30 -5.23
C ILE A 51 5.89 20.81 -5.01
N GLY A 52 7.03 20.48 -4.39
CA GLY A 52 7.39 19.09 -4.07
C GLY A 52 6.37 18.41 -3.16
N GLN A 53 5.90 19.12 -2.14
CA GLN A 53 4.90 18.62 -1.22
C GLN A 53 3.54 18.41 -1.92
N ALA A 54 3.14 19.30 -2.83
CA ALA A 54 1.92 19.12 -3.64
C ALA A 54 2.01 17.87 -4.52
N ALA A 55 3.16 17.62 -5.15
CA ALA A 55 3.40 16.44 -5.98
C ALA A 55 3.30 15.13 -5.16
N CYS A 56 3.92 15.09 -3.97
CA CYS A 56 3.81 13.94 -3.06
C CYS A 56 2.38 13.70 -2.60
N SER A 57 1.65 14.75 -2.26
CA SER A 57 0.25 14.67 -1.87
C SER A 57 -0.65 14.20 -3.02
N TYR A 58 -0.39 14.67 -4.25
CA TYR A 58 -1.12 14.18 -5.42
C TYR A 58 -0.93 12.67 -5.62
N LYS A 59 0.31 12.16 -5.52
CA LYS A 59 0.61 10.72 -5.59
C LYS A 59 -0.15 9.96 -4.51
N PHE A 60 -0.13 10.44 -3.26
CA PHE A 60 -0.85 9.85 -2.15
C PHE A 60 -2.36 9.73 -2.41
N PHE A 61 -3.00 10.81 -2.84
CA PHE A 61 -4.45 10.80 -3.09
C PHE A 61 -4.85 10.01 -4.34
N LYS A 62 -3.98 9.88 -5.33
CA LYS A 62 -4.22 9.07 -6.52
C LYS A 62 -4.28 7.58 -6.19
N ASP A 63 -3.40 7.10 -5.31
CA ASP A 63 -3.23 5.68 -4.99
C ASP A 63 -4.15 5.19 -3.85
N THR A 64 -5.02 6.06 -3.32
CA THR A 64 -5.87 5.80 -2.14
C THR A 64 -7.05 4.82 -2.41
N ASP A 65 -7.16 4.19 -3.58
CA ASP A 65 -8.29 3.30 -3.89
C ASP A 65 -8.22 1.93 -3.17
N ASN A 66 -7.04 1.54 -2.70
CA ASN A 66 -6.84 0.34 -1.89
C ASN A 66 -6.34 0.71 -0.50
N SER A 67 -6.99 0.23 0.57
CA SER A 67 -6.60 0.50 1.96
C SER A 67 -5.13 0.17 2.26
N ASN A 68 -4.61 -0.91 1.68
CA ASN A 68 -3.20 -1.29 1.81
C ASN A 68 -2.25 -0.27 1.18
N LYS A 69 -2.62 0.33 0.03
CA LYS A 69 -1.81 1.37 -0.63
C LYS A 69 -1.79 2.68 0.16
N VAL A 70 -2.86 3.00 0.89
CA VAL A 70 -2.88 4.16 1.80
C VAL A 70 -1.81 4.02 2.86
N PHE A 71 -1.74 2.86 3.51
CA PHE A 71 -0.76 2.60 4.57
C PHE A 71 0.68 2.66 4.03
N LEU A 72 0.94 2.10 2.85
CA LEU A 72 2.26 2.11 2.20
C LEU A 72 2.73 3.52 1.80
N ASN A 73 1.80 4.43 1.50
CA ASN A 73 2.10 5.80 1.11
C ASN A 73 2.17 6.79 2.30
N LEU A 74 1.81 6.37 3.53
CA LEU A 74 1.94 7.22 4.72
C LEU A 74 3.37 7.75 4.95
N PRO A 75 4.46 6.97 4.79
CA PRO A 75 5.80 7.48 4.93
C PRO A 75 6.13 8.63 3.96
N ILE A 76 5.66 8.56 2.71
CA ILE A 76 5.90 9.58 1.70
C ILE A 76 5.27 10.91 2.13
N ILE A 77 4.02 10.88 2.60
CA ILE A 77 3.34 12.10 3.00
C ILE A 77 3.95 12.69 4.28
N THR A 78 4.33 11.85 5.25
CA THR A 78 4.98 12.28 6.49
C THR A 78 6.34 12.94 6.21
N VAL A 79 7.17 12.34 5.36
CA VAL A 79 8.46 12.89 4.94
C VAL A 79 8.26 14.20 4.17
N SER A 80 7.24 14.30 3.30
CA SER A 80 7.01 15.52 2.52
C SER A 80 6.55 16.71 3.39
N TYR A 81 5.75 16.45 4.44
CA TYR A 81 5.39 17.51 5.40
C TYR A 81 6.58 17.97 6.25
N SER A 82 7.40 17.04 6.74
CA SER A 82 8.62 17.40 7.48
C SER A 82 9.59 18.18 6.59
N ALA A 83 9.70 17.80 5.31
CA ALA A 83 10.48 18.52 4.31
C ALA A 83 9.97 19.97 4.12
N LEU A 84 8.65 20.14 3.98
CA LEU A 84 8.04 21.46 3.86
C LEU A 84 8.32 22.35 5.08
N ILE A 85 8.13 21.80 6.29
CA ILE A 85 8.36 22.56 7.54
C ILE A 85 9.81 22.97 7.64
N VAL A 86 10.76 22.05 7.51
CA VAL A 86 12.21 22.36 7.63
C VAL A 86 12.66 23.32 6.54
N SER A 87 12.22 23.10 5.29
CA SER A 87 12.57 23.99 4.17
C SER A 87 12.01 25.39 4.37
N THR A 88 10.78 25.51 4.92
CA THR A 88 10.18 26.81 5.23
C THR A 88 10.95 27.52 6.34
N VAL A 89 11.29 26.82 7.43
CA VAL A 89 12.08 27.39 8.53
C VAL A 89 13.43 27.88 8.02
N VAL A 90 14.19 27.03 7.30
CA VAL A 90 15.52 27.38 6.81
C VAL A 90 15.45 28.48 5.74
N GLY A 91 14.48 28.40 4.82
CA GLY A 91 14.29 29.42 3.80
C GLY A 91 13.95 30.79 4.41
N VAL A 92 13.06 30.82 5.40
CA VAL A 92 12.71 32.05 6.12
C VAL A 92 13.92 32.60 6.91
N LEU A 93 14.74 31.74 7.53
CA LEU A 93 15.97 32.17 8.18
C LEU A 93 16.94 32.80 7.16
N CYS A 94 17.10 32.21 5.97
CA CYS A 94 17.90 32.80 4.90
C CYS A 94 17.35 34.15 4.42
N MET A 95 16.02 34.35 4.47
CA MET A 95 15.39 35.63 4.08
C MET A 95 15.57 36.72 5.16
N ILE A 96 15.61 36.35 6.46
CA ILE A 96 15.66 37.30 7.56
C ILE A 96 17.10 37.69 7.93
N ILE A 97 18.08 36.79 7.82
CA ILE A 97 19.42 36.98 8.28
C ILE A 97 20.29 37.58 7.15
N PRO A 98 20.63 38.89 7.18
CA PRO A 98 21.32 39.56 6.08
C PRO A 98 22.82 39.22 6.01
N PHE A 99 23.40 38.67 7.08
CA PHE A 99 24.82 38.35 7.16
C PHE A 99 25.21 37.01 6.53
N ILE A 100 24.26 36.23 6.08
CA ILE A 100 24.53 34.94 5.40
C ILE A 100 24.98 35.24 3.96
N PRO A 101 26.22 34.89 3.54
CA PRO A 101 26.59 34.99 2.16
C PRO A 101 25.69 34.14 1.27
N VAL A 102 25.33 34.63 0.09
CA VAL A 102 24.40 33.98 -0.86
C VAL A 102 24.78 32.53 -1.15
N TRP A 103 26.09 32.26 -1.32
CA TRP A 103 26.60 30.93 -1.62
C TRP A 103 26.40 29.93 -0.44
N ILE A 104 26.54 30.40 0.82
CA ILE A 104 26.32 29.56 2.01
C ILE A 104 24.83 29.20 2.11
N GLY A 105 23.94 30.20 1.95
CA GLY A 105 22.50 29.97 1.92
C GLY A 105 22.11 28.98 0.82
N ALA A 106 22.65 29.11 -0.36
CA ALA A 106 22.39 28.22 -1.48
C ALA A 106 22.86 26.77 -1.21
N ILE A 107 24.09 26.59 -0.70
CA ILE A 107 24.59 25.24 -0.34
C ILE A 107 23.71 24.58 0.72
N LEU A 108 23.34 25.31 1.77
CA LEU A 108 22.48 24.79 2.83
C LEU A 108 21.12 24.33 2.29
N CYS A 109 20.49 25.16 1.45
CA CYS A 109 19.22 24.83 0.80
C CYS A 109 19.34 23.58 -0.11
N VAL A 110 20.41 23.47 -0.90
CA VAL A 110 20.67 22.31 -1.76
C VAL A 110 20.90 21.04 -0.93
N LEU A 111 21.67 21.10 0.15
CA LEU A 111 21.89 19.95 1.03
C LEU A 111 20.58 19.43 1.62
N ILE A 112 19.72 20.33 2.12
CA ILE A 112 18.40 19.96 2.65
C ILE A 112 17.53 19.35 1.55
N PHE A 113 17.53 19.97 0.35
CA PHE A 113 16.78 19.44 -0.78
C PHE A 113 17.21 18.01 -1.14
N VAL A 114 18.52 17.76 -1.25
CA VAL A 114 19.06 16.43 -1.57
C VAL A 114 18.71 15.41 -0.48
N MET A 115 18.84 15.79 0.80
CA MET A 115 18.45 14.93 1.92
C MET A 115 16.98 14.49 1.79
N TYR A 116 16.05 15.42 1.59
CA TYR A 116 14.63 15.09 1.50
C TYR A 116 14.26 14.40 0.19
N ALA A 117 14.89 14.75 -0.93
CA ALA A 117 14.71 14.04 -2.18
C ALA A 117 15.11 12.56 -2.05
N THR A 118 16.25 12.27 -1.43
CA THR A 118 16.69 10.88 -1.18
C THR A 118 15.77 10.16 -0.20
N ALA A 119 15.25 10.83 0.83
CA ALA A 119 14.31 10.26 1.77
C ALA A 119 12.97 9.89 1.08
N ILE A 120 12.45 10.74 0.19
CA ILE A 120 11.23 10.49 -0.58
C ILE A 120 11.44 9.30 -1.54
N VAL A 121 12.58 9.24 -2.24
CA VAL A 121 12.91 8.12 -3.13
C VAL A 121 12.97 6.81 -2.36
N LYS A 122 13.65 6.79 -1.19
CA LYS A 122 13.69 5.60 -0.32
C LYS A 122 12.30 5.18 0.17
N ALA A 123 11.48 6.14 0.62
CA ALA A 123 10.11 5.86 1.06
C ALA A 123 9.24 5.27 -0.07
N THR A 124 9.42 5.76 -1.30
CA THR A 124 8.71 5.23 -2.48
C THR A 124 9.18 3.81 -2.80
N ALA A 125 10.48 3.55 -2.84
CA ALA A 125 11.04 2.23 -3.13
C ALA A 125 10.59 1.18 -2.12
N VAL A 126 10.59 1.51 -0.82
CA VAL A 126 10.08 0.60 0.23
C VAL A 126 8.59 0.30 0.01
N GLY A 127 7.78 1.30 -0.33
CA GLY A 127 6.36 1.11 -0.64
C GLY A 127 6.13 0.15 -1.80
N GLU A 128 6.90 0.26 -2.88
CA GLU A 128 6.84 -0.64 -4.04
C GLU A 128 7.22 -2.08 -3.67
N ILE A 129 8.33 -2.27 -2.95
CA ILE A 129 8.78 -3.60 -2.50
C ILE A 129 7.72 -4.28 -1.62
N VAL A 130 7.15 -3.56 -0.66
CA VAL A 130 6.11 -4.12 0.23
C VAL A 130 4.84 -4.45 -0.56
N SER A 131 4.46 -3.61 -1.53
CA SER A 131 3.32 -3.90 -2.42
C SER A 131 3.53 -5.17 -3.24
N ASP A 132 4.72 -5.38 -3.78
CA ASP A 132 5.06 -6.58 -4.55
C ASP A 132 5.05 -7.85 -3.68
N ILE A 133 5.55 -7.75 -2.44
CA ILE A 133 5.48 -8.85 -1.47
C ILE A 133 4.01 -9.18 -1.15
N ASP A 134 3.18 -8.18 -0.87
CA ASP A 134 1.75 -8.38 -0.57
C ASP A 134 1.01 -9.03 -1.74
N ASN A 135 1.27 -8.59 -2.97
CA ASN A 135 0.69 -9.20 -4.17
C ASN A 135 1.13 -10.66 -4.35
N LYS A 136 2.41 -10.96 -4.16
CA LYS A 136 2.93 -12.34 -4.20
C LYS A 136 2.30 -13.23 -3.11
N ILE A 137 2.08 -12.69 -1.91
CA ILE A 137 1.40 -13.42 -0.84
C ILE A 137 -0.06 -13.68 -1.20
N LYS A 138 -0.76 -12.68 -1.76
CA LYS A 138 -2.14 -12.86 -2.23
C LYS A 138 -2.26 -13.94 -3.29
N GLU A 139 -1.40 -13.92 -4.31
CA GLU A 139 -1.37 -14.97 -5.34
C GLU A 139 -1.13 -16.35 -4.73
N LYS A 140 -0.14 -16.46 -3.84
CA LYS A 140 0.19 -17.73 -3.18
C LYS A 140 -0.92 -18.24 -2.25
N THR A 141 -1.78 -17.38 -1.73
CA THR A 141 -2.89 -17.79 -0.84
C THR A 141 -4.22 -17.93 -1.57
N LEU A 142 -4.27 -17.65 -2.87
CA LEU A 142 -5.50 -17.62 -3.64
C LEU A 142 -6.15 -19.00 -3.74
N PHE A 143 -5.37 -20.07 -3.95
CA PHE A 143 -5.89 -21.42 -4.13
C PHE A 143 -6.77 -21.88 -2.97
N ILE A 144 -6.26 -21.86 -1.74
CA ILE A 144 -7.01 -22.28 -0.55
C ILE A 144 -8.21 -21.36 -0.29
N LYS A 145 -8.06 -20.05 -0.49
CA LYS A 145 -9.15 -19.10 -0.29
C LYS A 145 -10.29 -19.31 -1.30
N SER A 146 -9.98 -19.47 -2.59
CA SER A 146 -11.01 -19.73 -3.61
C SER A 146 -11.71 -21.05 -3.34
N LEU A 147 -10.95 -22.12 -3.10
CA LEU A 147 -11.54 -23.44 -2.84
C LEU A 147 -12.41 -23.45 -1.56
N THR A 148 -12.05 -22.66 -0.54
CA THR A 148 -12.91 -22.51 0.66
C THR A 148 -14.24 -21.87 0.30
N ILE A 149 -14.24 -20.80 -0.53
CA ILE A 149 -15.48 -20.14 -0.99
C ILE A 149 -16.32 -21.09 -1.84
N ASP A 150 -15.67 -21.87 -2.72
CA ASP A 150 -16.35 -22.84 -3.57
C ASP A 150 -17.01 -23.94 -2.73
N LEU A 151 -16.32 -24.45 -1.68
CA LEU A 151 -16.87 -25.41 -0.72
C LEU A 151 -18.01 -24.82 0.13
N GLU A 152 -17.93 -23.55 0.53
CA GLU A 152 -19.03 -22.84 1.22
C GLU A 152 -20.26 -22.75 0.31
N THR A 153 -20.07 -22.44 -0.95
CA THR A 153 -21.13 -22.38 -1.95
C THR A 153 -21.75 -23.75 -2.17
N LEU A 154 -20.93 -24.81 -2.23
CA LEU A 154 -21.38 -26.18 -2.40
C LEU A 154 -22.16 -26.68 -1.17
N GLU A 155 -21.72 -26.32 0.04
CA GLU A 155 -22.45 -26.63 1.28
C GLU A 155 -23.85 -25.99 1.29
N MET A 156 -24.00 -24.77 0.76
CA MET A 156 -25.30 -24.10 0.64
C MET A 156 -26.23 -24.77 -0.40
N LYS A 157 -25.65 -25.35 -1.46
CA LYS A 157 -26.40 -26.09 -2.51
C LYS A 157 -26.87 -27.46 -2.03
N ALA A 158 -26.21 -28.06 -1.02
CA ALA A 158 -26.53 -29.39 -0.53
C ALA A 158 -27.93 -29.46 0.11
N LYS A 159 -28.80 -30.30 -0.46
CA LYS A 159 -30.19 -30.48 0.00
C LYS A 159 -30.31 -31.50 1.12
N ASN A 160 -29.45 -32.50 1.16
CA ASN A 160 -29.43 -33.55 2.15
C ASN A 160 -28.57 -33.18 3.36
N ALA A 161 -29.06 -33.41 4.58
CA ALA A 161 -28.35 -33.09 5.82
C ALA A 161 -27.04 -33.88 5.98
N ASP A 162 -26.97 -35.13 5.52
CA ASP A 162 -25.77 -35.96 5.60
C ASP A 162 -24.72 -35.46 4.61
N ILE A 163 -25.10 -35.12 3.38
CA ILE A 163 -24.21 -34.50 2.37
C ILE A 163 -23.69 -33.19 2.91
N LYS A 164 -24.55 -32.33 3.45
CA LYS A 164 -24.15 -31.05 4.02
C LYS A 164 -23.10 -31.20 5.12
N LYS A 165 -23.28 -32.20 5.98
CA LYS A 165 -22.35 -32.52 7.07
C LYS A 165 -20.95 -32.94 6.53
N GLU A 166 -20.89 -33.79 5.49
CA GLU A 166 -19.62 -34.21 4.90
C GLU A 166 -18.93 -33.05 4.15
N VAL A 167 -19.68 -32.24 3.41
CA VAL A 167 -19.13 -31.05 2.75
C VAL A 167 -18.61 -30.01 3.77
N SER A 168 -19.32 -29.86 4.91
CA SER A 168 -18.84 -28.98 5.99
C SER A 168 -17.52 -29.44 6.60
N LYS A 169 -17.32 -30.76 6.78
CA LYS A 169 -16.04 -31.30 7.29
C LYS A 169 -14.88 -31.02 6.35
N ILE A 170 -15.06 -31.25 5.04
CA ILE A 170 -13.99 -31.00 4.06
C ILE A 170 -13.71 -29.50 3.90
N LYS A 171 -14.74 -28.64 4.00
CA LYS A 171 -14.59 -27.20 4.07
C LYS A 171 -13.70 -26.78 5.24
N ASP A 172 -13.93 -27.33 6.43
CA ASP A 172 -13.12 -27.05 7.61
C ASP A 172 -11.67 -27.55 7.41
N THR A 173 -11.49 -28.74 6.83
CA THR A 173 -10.15 -29.24 6.48
C THR A 173 -9.43 -28.28 5.53
N CYS A 174 -10.10 -27.78 4.50
CA CYS A 174 -9.57 -26.79 3.56
C CYS A 174 -9.21 -25.50 4.29
N ARG A 175 -10.11 -24.94 5.09
CA ARG A 175 -9.95 -23.68 5.82
C ARG A 175 -8.75 -23.68 6.76
N TYR A 176 -8.49 -24.83 7.43
CA TYR A 176 -7.36 -24.99 8.36
C TYR A 176 -6.11 -25.54 7.70
N SER A 177 -6.11 -25.77 6.39
CA SER A 177 -4.91 -26.15 5.62
C SER A 177 -3.94 -24.97 5.49
N ASP A 178 -2.66 -25.28 5.24
CA ASP A 178 -1.65 -24.26 4.99
C ASP A 178 -2.07 -23.39 3.79
N PRO A 179 -2.21 -22.08 3.95
CA PRO A 179 -2.70 -21.22 2.86
C PRO A 179 -1.70 -21.05 1.71
N MET A 180 -0.40 -21.33 1.95
CA MET A 180 0.65 -21.05 0.98
C MET A 180 0.67 -22.06 -0.16
N SER A 181 0.66 -21.56 -1.39
CA SER A 181 0.83 -22.32 -2.62
C SER A 181 2.17 -22.01 -3.28
N SER A 182 2.69 -22.95 -4.05
CA SER A 182 3.92 -22.81 -4.85
C SER A 182 3.86 -23.72 -6.08
N SER A 183 4.73 -23.49 -7.06
CA SER A 183 4.81 -24.33 -8.26
C SER A 183 5.04 -25.81 -7.95
N ALA A 184 5.73 -26.13 -6.85
CA ALA A 184 5.96 -27.50 -6.43
C ALA A 184 4.69 -28.21 -5.93
N LEU A 185 3.64 -27.47 -5.57
CA LEU A 185 2.34 -27.99 -5.12
C LEU A 185 1.32 -28.12 -6.23
N ASN A 186 1.57 -27.58 -7.44
CA ASN A 186 0.62 -27.58 -8.55
C ASN A 186 0.06 -28.96 -8.84
N GLY A 187 0.88 -30.02 -8.77
CA GLY A 187 0.44 -31.38 -9.04
C GLY A 187 -0.63 -31.87 -8.04
N VAL A 188 -0.46 -31.63 -6.75
CA VAL A 188 -1.45 -32.03 -5.73
C VAL A 188 -2.65 -31.08 -5.75
N GLU A 189 -2.46 -29.80 -5.99
CA GLU A 189 -3.54 -28.81 -6.09
C GLU A 189 -4.46 -29.08 -7.30
N ASN A 190 -3.92 -29.50 -8.44
CA ASN A 190 -4.71 -29.95 -9.57
C ASN A 190 -5.53 -31.22 -9.26
N GLN A 191 -4.95 -32.16 -8.51
CA GLN A 191 -5.69 -33.34 -8.05
C GLN A 191 -6.84 -32.97 -7.12
N ILE A 192 -6.61 -32.04 -6.19
CA ILE A 192 -7.67 -31.51 -5.29
C ILE A 192 -8.79 -30.86 -6.13
N THR A 193 -8.45 -30.07 -7.13
CA THR A 193 -9.43 -29.44 -8.02
C THR A 193 -10.26 -30.47 -8.79
N MET A 194 -9.60 -31.53 -9.31
CA MET A 194 -10.31 -32.60 -9.99
C MET A 194 -11.31 -33.34 -9.06
N ARG A 195 -10.91 -33.58 -7.80
CA ARG A 195 -11.78 -34.21 -6.80
C ARG A 195 -12.89 -33.29 -6.34
N PHE A 196 -12.64 -31.98 -6.26
CA PHE A 196 -13.69 -30.99 -5.99
C PHE A 196 -14.77 -31.01 -7.09
N ASN A 197 -14.39 -31.06 -8.37
CA ASN A 197 -15.36 -31.16 -9.47
C ASN A 197 -16.19 -32.45 -9.41
N ALA A 198 -15.58 -33.57 -9.01
CA ALA A 198 -16.30 -34.81 -8.79
C ALA A 198 -17.26 -34.69 -7.58
N LEU A 199 -16.83 -34.04 -6.51
CA LEU A 199 -17.66 -33.76 -5.35
C LEU A 199 -18.86 -32.87 -5.72
N GLU A 200 -18.66 -31.82 -6.52
CA GLU A 200 -19.74 -30.95 -6.99
C GLU A 200 -20.78 -31.75 -7.78
N THR A 201 -20.37 -32.60 -8.71
CA THR A 201 -21.25 -33.46 -9.47
C THR A 201 -22.04 -34.45 -8.57
N ALA A 202 -21.35 -35.03 -7.57
CA ALA A 202 -22.00 -35.96 -6.62
C ALA A 202 -23.05 -35.26 -5.75
N VAL A 203 -22.80 -34.02 -5.31
CA VAL A 203 -23.74 -33.18 -4.53
C VAL A 203 -24.95 -32.82 -5.40
N GLU A 204 -24.74 -32.43 -6.67
CA GLU A 204 -25.84 -32.12 -7.60
C GLU A 204 -26.77 -33.35 -7.84
N ASN A 205 -26.14 -34.52 -7.95
CA ASN A 205 -26.90 -35.82 -8.08
C ASN A 205 -27.47 -36.34 -6.78
N ASN A 206 -27.22 -35.65 -5.64
CA ASN A 206 -27.62 -36.05 -4.30
C ASN A 206 -27.17 -37.50 -3.91
N ASP A 207 -25.96 -37.89 -4.41
CA ASP A 207 -25.38 -39.20 -4.16
C ASP A 207 -24.48 -39.17 -2.91
N CYS A 208 -25.02 -39.66 -1.79
CA CYS A 208 -24.32 -39.67 -0.49
C CYS A 208 -23.05 -40.55 -0.51
N PHE A 209 -23.06 -41.64 -1.30
CA PHE A 209 -21.89 -42.53 -1.34
C PHE A 209 -20.71 -41.91 -2.05
N GLU A 210 -20.93 -41.37 -3.25
CA GLU A 210 -19.87 -40.69 -4.02
C GLU A 210 -19.41 -39.40 -3.35
N VAL A 211 -20.29 -38.64 -2.67
CA VAL A 211 -19.92 -37.48 -1.83
C VAL A 211 -18.94 -37.89 -0.75
N LYS A 212 -19.27 -38.95 0.03
CA LYS A 212 -18.40 -39.40 1.13
C LYS A 212 -17.02 -39.83 0.60
N LYS A 213 -17.02 -40.62 -0.47
CA LYS A 213 -15.76 -41.06 -1.13
C LYS A 213 -14.90 -39.89 -1.64
N ALA A 214 -15.52 -38.92 -2.32
CA ALA A 214 -14.80 -37.73 -2.79
C ALA A 214 -14.22 -36.90 -1.63
N CYS A 215 -14.97 -36.73 -0.53
CA CYS A 215 -14.48 -36.04 0.66
C CYS A 215 -13.32 -36.78 1.33
N GLU A 216 -13.37 -38.13 1.42
CA GLU A 216 -12.26 -38.93 1.95
C GLU A 216 -10.98 -38.78 1.10
N GLU A 217 -11.11 -38.88 -0.22
CA GLU A 217 -10.00 -38.68 -1.14
C GLU A 217 -9.41 -37.25 -1.06
N MET A 218 -10.26 -36.22 -0.95
CA MET A 218 -9.80 -34.85 -0.75
C MET A 218 -9.06 -34.66 0.58
N ASN A 219 -9.49 -35.32 1.67
CA ASN A 219 -8.81 -35.26 2.96
C ASN A 219 -7.38 -35.81 2.86
N VAL A 220 -7.18 -36.93 2.13
CA VAL A 220 -5.85 -37.49 1.88
C VAL A 220 -4.96 -36.52 1.11
N LEU A 221 -5.51 -35.90 0.06
CA LEU A 221 -4.80 -34.92 -0.75
C LEU A 221 -4.42 -33.65 0.05
N PHE A 222 -5.31 -33.16 0.90
CA PHE A 222 -4.97 -32.05 1.81
C PHE A 222 -3.88 -32.41 2.80
N ALA A 223 -3.90 -33.63 3.36
CA ALA A 223 -2.83 -34.11 4.23
C ALA A 223 -1.49 -34.18 3.51
N ASP A 224 -1.44 -34.68 2.28
CA ASP A 224 -0.24 -34.73 1.43
C ASP A 224 0.24 -33.31 1.11
N ARG A 225 -0.67 -32.43 0.67
CA ARG A 225 -0.36 -31.02 0.40
C ARG A 225 0.26 -30.33 1.62
N ASN A 226 -0.34 -30.49 2.79
CA ASN A 226 0.15 -29.87 4.02
C ASN A 226 1.52 -30.40 4.46
N LYS A 227 1.81 -31.70 4.23
CA LYS A 227 3.14 -32.26 4.43
C LYS A 227 4.16 -31.64 3.48
N LYS A 228 3.82 -31.55 2.20
CA LYS A 228 4.69 -30.91 1.19
C LYS A 228 4.92 -29.43 1.48
N CYS A 229 3.90 -28.68 1.91
CA CYS A 229 4.06 -27.30 2.36
C CYS A 229 5.07 -27.15 3.49
N LYS A 230 5.07 -28.07 4.47
CA LYS A 230 6.03 -28.05 5.58
C LYS A 230 7.47 -28.29 5.13
N LEU A 231 7.68 -29.07 4.07
CA LEU A 231 9.02 -29.32 3.52
C LEU A 231 9.57 -28.14 2.72
N LEU A 232 8.70 -27.22 2.26
CA LEU A 232 9.06 -26.06 1.46
C LEU A 232 9.27 -24.78 2.30
N LYS A 233 9.07 -24.84 3.61
CA LYS A 233 9.34 -23.78 4.59
C LYS A 233 10.72 -23.92 5.19
#